data_7a2eed4d5b838e693acbad164a307a35
#
_entry.id   7a2eed4d5b838e693acbad164a307a35
#
_cell.length_a   1.000
_cell.length_b   1.000
_cell.length_c   1.000
_cell.angle_alpha   90.00
_cell.angle_beta   90.00
_cell.angle_gamma   90.00
#
_symmetry.space_group_name_H-M   'P 1'
#
loop_
_entity.id
_entity.type
_entity.pdbx_description
1 polymer ?
#
loop_
_entity_poly.entity_id
_entity_poly.type
_entity_poly.pdbx_seq_one_letter_code
_entity_poly.pdbx_strand_id
1 'polypeptide(L)'
;MAFRGAWSSLRPDKSVLAKKLSLYRREERIPRSIEDFLKAKIMDLFGLKGRVAVVTGASSGLGADAARAYAAYGADVALVARRKERLESLAEELRGKGVKALPVACDVSREDDVRAAVERIMDYFGRVDILLNDAGVAVPGGVETLTAEEWDRSMDINVRGMFLMCKYVVPHMRERRYGKIVNISSVNATLADKVPELWRHAYNASKAAVKGLTVGMAASYAADNITVNSIGPGLFESEMTENTLFRHEAFMQMYDTLTPASRPGAKGELNGTILYFSSQASSYVT
;
A
#
# COMPACT_ATOMS: atom_id res chain seq x y z
N MET A 1 13.18 28.09 -37.58
CA MET A 1 13.81 27.06 -38.44
C MET A 1 14.99 26.46 -37.67
N ALA A 2 15.08 25.15 -37.52
CA ALA A 2 16.13 24.33 -36.95
C ALA A 2 15.75 23.63 -35.63
N PHE A 3 14.84 22.62 -35.68
CA PHE A 3 14.73 21.56 -34.68
C PHE A 3 14.17 20.27 -35.31
N ARG A 4 14.59 19.92 -36.52
CA ARG A 4 14.20 18.66 -37.22
C ARG A 4 15.34 17.65 -37.40
N GLY A 5 16.53 17.85 -36.82
CA GLY A 5 17.72 17.07 -37.17
C GLY A 5 18.26 16.05 -36.16
N ALA A 6 17.71 15.93 -34.93
CA ALA A 6 18.40 15.17 -33.88
C ALA A 6 17.79 13.78 -33.55
N TRP A 7 16.72 13.35 -34.18
CA TRP A 7 16.04 12.08 -33.86
C TRP A 7 16.27 10.92 -34.83
N SER A 8 17.05 11.12 -35.89
CA SER A 8 17.31 10.08 -36.90
C SER A 8 18.50 9.14 -36.58
N SER A 9 19.28 9.42 -35.52
CA SER A 9 20.49 8.64 -35.16
C SER A 9 20.32 7.65 -34.00
N LEU A 10 19.14 7.53 -33.43
CA LEU A 10 18.86 6.60 -32.31
C LEU A 10 18.06 5.36 -32.75
N ARG A 11 18.26 4.86 -33.98
CA ARG A 11 17.77 3.51 -34.31
C ARG A 11 18.75 2.50 -33.68
N PRO A 12 18.33 1.69 -32.70
CA PRO A 12 19.22 0.67 -32.15
C PRO A 12 19.63 -0.26 -33.29
N ASP A 13 20.92 -0.54 -33.37
CA ASP A 13 21.49 -1.46 -34.37
C ASP A 13 20.74 -2.80 -34.27
N LYS A 14 20.11 -3.17 -35.39
CA LYS A 14 19.34 -4.41 -35.50
C LYS A 14 20.21 -5.65 -35.19
N SER A 15 21.54 -5.58 -35.39
CA SER A 15 22.46 -6.64 -35.05
C SER A 15 22.66 -6.81 -33.52
N VAL A 16 22.68 -5.71 -32.78
CA VAL A 16 22.75 -5.72 -31.30
C VAL A 16 21.46 -6.23 -30.70
N LEU A 17 20.32 -5.87 -31.28
CA LEU A 17 19.00 -6.39 -30.87
C LEU A 17 18.90 -7.89 -31.17
N ALA A 18 19.34 -8.32 -32.35
CA ALA A 18 19.35 -9.74 -32.73
C ALA A 18 20.30 -10.59 -31.87
N LYS A 19 21.45 -10.02 -31.49
CA LYS A 19 22.40 -10.71 -30.59
C LYS A 19 21.88 -10.81 -29.16
N LYS A 20 21.22 -9.78 -28.63
CA LYS A 20 20.51 -9.84 -27.35
C LYS A 20 19.34 -10.84 -27.39
N LEU A 21 18.56 -10.86 -28.45
CA LEU A 21 17.48 -11.83 -28.67
C LEU A 21 18.01 -13.28 -28.79
N SER A 22 19.21 -13.48 -29.35
CA SER A 22 19.81 -14.81 -29.44
C SER A 22 20.31 -15.36 -28.09
N LEU A 23 20.70 -14.49 -27.18
CA LEU A 23 21.08 -14.85 -25.81
C LEU A 23 19.85 -15.23 -24.95
N TYR A 24 18.70 -14.59 -25.18
CA TYR A 24 17.41 -14.96 -24.56
C TYR A 24 16.81 -16.26 -25.11
N ARG A 25 17.27 -16.72 -26.31
CA ARG A 25 16.77 -17.93 -26.96
C ARG A 25 17.15 -19.25 -26.27
N ARG A 26 18.04 -19.23 -25.28
CA ARG A 26 18.54 -20.48 -24.68
C ARG A 26 17.81 -20.93 -23.39
N GLU A 27 17.02 -20.07 -22.75
CA GLU A 27 16.47 -20.44 -21.43
C GLU A 27 14.99 -20.18 -21.17
N GLU A 28 14.26 -19.37 -21.95
CA GLU A 28 12.81 -19.15 -21.70
C GLU A 28 12.00 -18.85 -22.98
N ARG A 29 10.70 -19.21 -22.95
CA ARG A 29 9.72 -19.10 -24.05
C ARG A 29 9.76 -17.73 -24.74
N ILE A 30 10.15 -17.70 -26.02
CA ILE A 30 10.22 -16.49 -26.84
C ILE A 30 8.82 -15.87 -26.98
N PRO A 31 8.65 -14.56 -26.68
CA PRO A 31 7.43 -13.85 -27.03
C PRO A 31 7.19 -13.89 -28.53
N ARG A 32 5.98 -14.23 -28.94
CA ARG A 32 5.62 -14.37 -30.38
C ARG A 32 5.60 -13.05 -31.13
N SER A 33 5.61 -11.91 -30.41
CA SER A 33 5.59 -10.57 -30.98
C SER A 33 6.32 -9.55 -30.09
N ILE A 34 6.67 -8.37 -30.66
CA ILE A 34 7.18 -7.21 -29.91
C ILE A 34 6.15 -6.79 -28.82
N GLU A 35 4.88 -6.95 -29.11
CA GLU A 35 3.79 -6.64 -28.17
C GLU A 35 3.78 -7.57 -26.96
N ASP A 36 4.02 -8.88 -27.17
CA ASP A 36 4.16 -9.84 -26.06
C ASP A 36 5.42 -9.58 -25.24
N PHE A 37 6.53 -9.17 -25.88
CA PHE A 37 7.76 -8.77 -25.19
C PHE A 37 7.56 -7.51 -24.34
N LEU A 38 6.86 -6.51 -24.90
CA LEU A 38 6.55 -5.28 -24.15
C LEU A 38 5.56 -5.56 -23.01
N LYS A 39 4.54 -6.36 -23.24
CA LYS A 39 3.61 -6.82 -22.18
C LYS A 39 4.35 -7.57 -21.08
N ALA A 40 5.24 -8.52 -21.43
CA ALA A 40 6.04 -9.26 -20.46
C ALA A 40 6.95 -8.32 -19.64
N LYS A 41 7.57 -7.31 -20.28
CA LYS A 41 8.44 -6.35 -19.60
C LYS A 41 7.68 -5.35 -18.73
N ILE A 42 6.48 -4.94 -19.12
CA ILE A 42 5.58 -4.11 -18.32
C ILE A 42 5.06 -4.91 -17.12
N MET A 43 4.65 -6.15 -17.33
CA MET A 43 4.27 -7.07 -16.24
C MET A 43 5.43 -7.33 -15.28
N ASP A 44 6.67 -7.33 -15.74
CA ASP A 44 7.87 -7.49 -14.92
C ASP A 44 8.08 -6.29 -13.96
N LEU A 45 7.80 -5.06 -14.39
CA LEU A 45 7.90 -3.86 -13.53
C LEU A 45 6.93 -3.88 -12.34
N PHE A 46 5.71 -4.36 -12.53
CA PHE A 46 4.67 -4.45 -11.51
C PHE A 46 4.54 -5.85 -10.90
N GLY A 47 5.22 -6.85 -11.47
CA GLY A 47 5.18 -8.22 -11.02
C GLY A 47 5.75 -8.38 -9.61
N LEU A 48 5.01 -9.12 -8.77
CA LEU A 48 5.38 -9.35 -7.37
C LEU A 48 5.65 -10.83 -7.08
N LYS A 49 5.82 -11.65 -8.12
CA LYS A 49 6.10 -13.09 -7.95
C LYS A 49 7.36 -13.31 -7.11
N GLY A 50 7.25 -14.16 -6.09
CA GLY A 50 8.33 -14.44 -5.14
C GLY A 50 8.57 -13.34 -4.11
N ARG A 51 7.68 -12.35 -4.01
CA ARG A 51 7.65 -11.33 -2.96
C ARG A 51 6.63 -11.71 -1.89
N VAL A 52 6.88 -11.24 -0.67
CA VAL A 52 5.97 -11.39 0.46
C VAL A 52 5.49 -10.01 0.89
N ALA A 53 4.17 -9.81 0.82
CA ALA A 53 3.52 -8.59 1.26
C ALA A 53 2.84 -8.80 2.61
N VAL A 54 3.10 -7.92 3.56
CA VAL A 54 2.37 -7.82 4.84
C VAL A 54 1.37 -6.67 4.72
N VAL A 55 0.11 -6.95 5.00
CA VAL A 55 -0.98 -5.96 4.92
C VAL A 55 -1.64 -5.85 6.28
N THR A 56 -1.52 -4.70 6.96
CA THR A 56 -2.31 -4.40 8.14
C THR A 56 -3.68 -3.85 7.75
N GLY A 57 -4.70 -4.03 8.60
CA GLY A 57 -6.06 -3.65 8.24
C GLY A 57 -6.73 -4.56 7.21
N ALA A 58 -6.16 -5.74 6.93
CA ALA A 58 -6.56 -6.63 5.83
C ALA A 58 -7.96 -7.25 5.96
N SER A 59 -8.70 -7.01 7.04
CA SER A 59 -10.02 -7.64 7.26
C SER A 59 -11.18 -6.95 6.51
N SER A 60 -10.95 -5.77 5.90
CA SER A 60 -11.96 -5.02 5.12
C SER A 60 -11.34 -3.88 4.32
N GLY A 61 -12.16 -3.18 3.52
CA GLY A 61 -11.82 -1.93 2.85
C GLY A 61 -10.55 -1.98 2.00
N LEU A 62 -9.78 -0.90 2.05
CA LEU A 62 -8.58 -0.72 1.23
C LEU A 62 -7.52 -1.81 1.46
N GLY A 63 -7.34 -2.26 2.72
CA GLY A 63 -6.38 -3.32 3.04
C GLY A 63 -6.76 -4.67 2.42
N ALA A 64 -8.04 -5.06 2.46
CA ALA A 64 -8.49 -6.28 1.82
C ALA A 64 -8.38 -6.22 0.29
N ASP A 65 -8.69 -5.06 -0.32
CA ASP A 65 -8.57 -4.87 -1.76
C ASP A 65 -7.10 -4.86 -2.21
N ALA A 66 -6.21 -4.25 -1.42
CA ALA A 66 -4.77 -4.30 -1.66
C ALA A 66 -4.21 -5.72 -1.57
N ALA A 67 -4.65 -6.51 -0.58
CA ALA A 67 -4.25 -7.91 -0.46
C ALA A 67 -4.64 -8.73 -1.69
N ARG A 68 -5.86 -8.51 -2.23
CA ARG A 68 -6.29 -9.13 -3.48
C ARG A 68 -5.45 -8.71 -4.68
N ALA A 69 -5.08 -7.43 -4.74
CA ALA A 69 -4.23 -6.90 -5.79
C ALA A 69 -2.82 -7.51 -5.72
N TYR A 70 -2.21 -7.58 -4.54
CA TYR A 70 -0.91 -8.21 -4.35
C TYR A 70 -0.91 -9.67 -4.81
N ALA A 71 -1.93 -10.45 -4.41
CA ALA A 71 -2.09 -11.84 -4.85
C ALA A 71 -2.26 -11.96 -6.38
N ALA A 72 -3.05 -11.06 -7.00
CA ALA A 72 -3.24 -11.03 -8.45
C ALA A 72 -1.95 -10.76 -9.22
N TYR A 73 -1.00 -10.02 -8.61
CA TYR A 73 0.33 -9.75 -9.17
C TYR A 73 1.40 -10.75 -8.70
N GLY A 74 0.98 -11.82 -8.01
CA GLY A 74 1.82 -12.99 -7.69
C GLY A 74 2.57 -12.91 -6.37
N ALA A 75 2.27 -11.95 -5.48
CA ALA A 75 2.85 -11.91 -4.15
C ALA A 75 2.19 -12.94 -3.22
N ASP A 76 2.98 -13.55 -2.34
CA ASP A 76 2.48 -14.20 -1.15
C ASP A 76 2.06 -13.13 -0.13
N VAL A 77 1.00 -13.36 0.67
CA VAL A 77 0.42 -12.30 1.49
C VAL A 77 0.22 -12.73 2.95
N ALA A 78 0.74 -11.95 3.90
CA ALA A 78 0.35 -12.00 5.30
C ALA A 78 -0.75 -10.98 5.56
N LEU A 79 -1.89 -11.45 6.06
CA LEU A 79 -3.09 -10.67 6.33
C LEU A 79 -3.17 -10.38 7.83
N VAL A 80 -2.99 -9.12 8.24
CA VAL A 80 -2.89 -8.73 9.64
C VAL A 80 -4.09 -7.86 10.03
N ALA A 81 -4.91 -8.31 10.97
CA ALA A 81 -5.99 -7.55 11.59
C ALA A 81 -6.52 -8.28 12.83
N ARG A 82 -7.46 -7.66 13.55
CA ARG A 82 -8.06 -8.27 14.75
C ARG A 82 -9.09 -9.36 14.47
N ARG A 83 -9.83 -9.26 13.35
CA ARG A 83 -10.97 -10.13 13.01
C ARG A 83 -10.50 -11.39 12.30
N LYS A 84 -10.20 -12.42 13.07
CA LYS A 84 -9.60 -13.68 12.60
C LYS A 84 -10.41 -14.36 11.48
N GLU A 85 -11.71 -14.48 11.65
CA GLU A 85 -12.60 -15.18 10.72
C GLU A 85 -12.58 -14.54 9.33
N ARG A 86 -12.55 -13.19 9.27
CA ARG A 86 -12.46 -12.46 8.01
C ARG A 86 -11.11 -12.65 7.33
N LEU A 87 -10.03 -12.73 8.11
CA LEU A 87 -8.69 -12.99 7.58
C LEU A 87 -8.59 -14.42 7.02
N GLU A 88 -9.19 -15.40 7.70
CA GLU A 88 -9.21 -16.78 7.24
C GLU A 88 -9.97 -16.92 5.91
N SER A 89 -11.16 -16.32 5.81
CA SER A 89 -11.95 -16.29 4.57
C SER A 89 -11.18 -15.64 3.41
N LEU A 90 -10.53 -14.48 3.65
CA LEU A 90 -9.72 -13.83 2.64
C LEU A 90 -8.49 -14.66 2.28
N ALA A 91 -7.83 -15.30 3.25
CA ALA A 91 -6.69 -16.17 2.98
C ALA A 91 -7.05 -17.35 2.09
N GLU A 92 -8.22 -17.96 2.28
CA GLU A 92 -8.72 -19.04 1.41
C GLU A 92 -8.96 -18.52 -0.01
N GLU A 93 -9.61 -17.35 -0.17
CA GLU A 93 -9.79 -16.69 -1.46
C GLU A 93 -8.45 -16.51 -2.19
N LEU A 94 -7.42 -16.01 -1.48
CA LEU A 94 -6.11 -15.74 -2.08
C LEU A 94 -5.34 -17.03 -2.43
N ARG A 95 -5.42 -18.05 -1.58
CA ARG A 95 -4.83 -19.38 -1.87
C ARG A 95 -5.44 -20.00 -3.14
N GLY A 96 -6.74 -19.79 -3.37
CA GLY A 96 -7.41 -20.19 -4.61
C GLY A 96 -6.85 -19.52 -5.87
N LYS A 97 -6.10 -18.40 -5.72
CA LYS A 97 -5.38 -17.72 -6.82
C LYS A 97 -3.94 -18.22 -7.01
N GLY A 98 -3.51 -19.23 -6.25
CA GLY A 98 -2.20 -19.88 -6.40
C GLY A 98 -1.06 -19.21 -5.64
N VAL A 99 -1.33 -18.31 -4.69
CA VAL A 99 -0.34 -17.71 -3.79
C VAL A 99 -0.46 -18.26 -2.37
N LYS A 100 0.59 -18.15 -1.58
CA LYS A 100 0.49 -18.42 -0.13
C LYS A 100 -0.18 -17.23 0.56
N ALA A 101 -1.09 -17.51 1.48
CA ALA A 101 -1.74 -16.49 2.30
C ALA A 101 -1.79 -16.95 3.76
N LEU A 102 -1.28 -16.08 4.66
CA LEU A 102 -1.22 -16.36 6.09
C LEU A 102 -2.12 -15.37 6.85
N PRO A 103 -3.22 -15.82 7.47
CA PRO A 103 -4.01 -14.99 8.38
C PRO A 103 -3.31 -14.86 9.73
N VAL A 104 -3.16 -13.63 10.24
CA VAL A 104 -2.51 -13.31 11.51
C VAL A 104 -3.39 -12.36 12.31
N ALA A 105 -4.04 -12.88 13.35
CA ALA A 105 -4.80 -12.04 14.28
C ALA A 105 -3.83 -11.20 15.11
N CYS A 106 -3.99 -9.87 15.08
CA CYS A 106 -3.11 -8.92 15.75
C CYS A 106 -3.84 -7.60 16.00
N ASP A 107 -3.71 -7.05 17.19
CA ASP A 107 -3.99 -5.65 17.47
C ASP A 107 -2.71 -4.85 17.31
N VAL A 108 -2.63 -4.01 16.28
CA VAL A 108 -1.43 -3.23 15.96
C VAL A 108 -1.08 -2.19 17.04
N SER A 109 -2.01 -1.82 17.92
CA SER A 109 -1.75 -0.92 19.05
C SER A 109 -0.97 -1.57 20.20
N ARG A 110 -0.88 -2.91 20.22
CA ARG A 110 -0.23 -3.71 21.26
C ARG A 110 1.12 -4.23 20.77
N GLU A 111 2.20 -3.80 21.40
CA GLU A 111 3.56 -4.14 20.96
C GLU A 111 3.82 -5.65 20.97
N ASP A 112 3.36 -6.38 22.00
CA ASP A 112 3.56 -7.83 22.08
C ASP A 112 2.82 -8.58 20.99
N ASP A 113 1.60 -8.14 20.61
CA ASP A 113 0.84 -8.72 19.51
C ASP A 113 1.59 -8.49 18.17
N VAL A 114 2.12 -7.29 17.95
CA VAL A 114 2.87 -6.97 16.73
C VAL A 114 4.16 -7.79 16.63
N ARG A 115 4.91 -7.90 17.74
CA ARG A 115 6.13 -8.73 17.78
C ARG A 115 5.81 -10.18 17.43
N ALA A 116 4.84 -10.79 18.10
CA ALA A 116 4.43 -12.16 17.83
C ALA A 116 3.90 -12.35 16.40
N ALA A 117 3.19 -11.35 15.86
CA ALA A 117 2.70 -11.39 14.48
C ALA A 117 3.85 -11.39 13.47
N VAL A 118 4.86 -10.52 13.65
CA VAL A 118 6.02 -10.46 12.74
C VAL A 118 6.86 -11.74 12.85
N GLU A 119 7.12 -12.24 14.06
CA GLU A 119 7.81 -13.53 14.28
C GLU A 119 7.11 -14.66 13.50
N ARG A 120 5.79 -14.80 13.65
CA ARG A 120 4.98 -15.80 12.93
C ARG A 120 5.06 -15.63 11.41
N ILE A 121 5.07 -14.40 10.91
CA ILE A 121 5.22 -14.11 9.48
C ILE A 121 6.60 -14.54 8.98
N MET A 122 7.64 -14.23 9.73
CA MET A 122 9.02 -14.60 9.41
C MET A 122 9.22 -16.12 9.45
N ASP A 123 8.66 -16.81 10.45
CA ASP A 123 8.70 -18.29 10.53
C ASP A 123 8.04 -18.95 9.32
N TYR A 124 6.92 -18.38 8.82
CA TYR A 124 6.16 -18.96 7.72
C TYR A 124 6.73 -18.66 6.34
N PHE A 125 7.17 -17.42 6.09
CA PHE A 125 7.63 -16.97 4.78
C PHE A 125 9.15 -16.82 4.67
N GLY A 126 9.87 -16.67 5.77
CA GLY A 126 11.30 -16.42 5.82
C GLY A 126 11.71 -15.00 5.38
N ARG A 127 10.74 -14.16 5.00
CA ARG A 127 10.99 -12.81 4.48
C ARG A 127 9.76 -11.91 4.52
N VAL A 128 10.02 -10.60 4.51
CA VAL A 128 9.04 -9.55 4.19
C VAL A 128 9.67 -8.61 3.16
N ASP A 129 9.01 -8.43 2.02
CA ASP A 129 9.45 -7.52 0.94
C ASP A 129 8.65 -6.24 0.89
N ILE A 130 7.37 -6.32 1.24
CA ILE A 130 6.41 -5.22 1.16
C ILE A 130 5.67 -5.14 2.49
N LEU A 131 5.56 -3.92 3.04
CA LEU A 131 4.70 -3.63 4.20
C LEU A 131 3.70 -2.54 3.80
N LEU A 132 2.42 -2.89 3.76
CA LEU A 132 1.32 -1.93 3.64
C LEU A 132 0.72 -1.69 5.02
N ASN A 133 0.92 -0.50 5.55
CA ASN A 133 0.31 -0.03 6.78
C ASN A 133 -1.01 0.67 6.48
N ASP A 134 -2.13 -0.09 6.53
CA ASP A 134 -3.48 0.40 6.26
C ASP A 134 -4.37 0.40 7.52
N ALA A 135 -4.02 -0.35 8.57
CA ALA A 135 -4.80 -0.35 9.81
C ALA A 135 -5.02 1.07 10.35
N GLY A 136 -6.27 1.41 10.61
CA GLY A 136 -6.61 2.74 11.08
C GLY A 136 -8.05 2.86 11.56
N VAL A 137 -8.31 3.93 12.29
CA VAL A 137 -9.63 4.34 12.78
C VAL A 137 -9.82 5.84 12.58
N ALA A 138 -11.06 6.26 12.33
CA ALA A 138 -11.43 7.68 12.30
C ALA A 138 -12.40 7.94 13.46
N VAL A 139 -11.88 8.51 14.54
CA VAL A 139 -12.69 8.91 15.70
C VAL A 139 -13.27 10.30 15.41
N PRO A 140 -14.60 10.46 15.42
CA PRO A 140 -15.23 11.77 15.23
C PRO A 140 -15.04 12.64 16.48
N GLY A 141 -14.98 13.97 16.30
CA GLY A 141 -14.96 14.94 17.39
C GLY A 141 -13.93 16.04 17.21
N GLY A 142 -14.22 17.19 17.83
CA GLY A 142 -13.34 18.34 17.99
C GLY A 142 -12.50 18.24 19.26
N VAL A 143 -11.55 19.17 19.46
CA VAL A 143 -10.67 19.17 20.65
C VAL A 143 -11.44 19.35 21.96
N GLU A 144 -12.60 20.01 21.94
CA GLU A 144 -13.45 20.23 23.09
C GLU A 144 -14.41 19.08 23.40
N THR A 145 -14.58 18.12 22.47
CA THR A 145 -15.52 17.00 22.61
C THR A 145 -14.85 15.66 22.72
N LEU A 146 -13.62 15.50 22.21
CA LEU A 146 -12.85 14.25 22.31
C LEU A 146 -12.41 14.00 23.74
N THR A 147 -12.57 12.76 24.21
CA THR A 147 -11.91 12.31 25.44
C THR A 147 -10.43 12.03 25.18
N ALA A 148 -9.63 11.96 26.26
CA ALA A 148 -8.22 11.56 26.16
C ALA A 148 -8.08 10.15 25.56
N GLU A 149 -8.96 9.23 25.97
CA GLU A 149 -8.98 7.82 25.50
C GLU A 149 -9.31 7.73 24.00
N GLU A 150 -10.20 8.58 23.49
CA GLU A 150 -10.54 8.64 22.07
C GLU A 150 -9.38 9.21 21.25
N TRP A 151 -8.69 10.23 21.79
CA TRP A 151 -7.46 10.75 21.22
C TRP A 151 -6.38 9.67 21.19
N ASP A 152 -6.10 9.02 22.32
CA ASP A 152 -5.08 7.99 22.46
C ASP A 152 -5.39 6.81 21.54
N ARG A 153 -6.63 6.38 21.42
CA ARG A 153 -7.06 5.33 20.48
C ARG A 153 -6.72 5.69 19.03
N SER A 154 -6.94 6.94 18.62
CA SER A 154 -6.55 7.40 17.29
C SER A 154 -5.04 7.34 17.07
N MET A 155 -4.27 7.82 18.03
CA MET A 155 -2.80 7.84 17.96
C MET A 155 -2.21 6.43 18.05
N ASP A 156 -2.71 5.59 18.94
CA ASP A 156 -2.22 4.23 19.14
C ASP A 156 -2.43 3.36 17.90
N ILE A 157 -3.59 3.43 17.26
CA ILE A 157 -3.86 2.61 16.09
C ILE A 157 -3.20 3.19 14.84
N ASN A 158 -3.40 4.50 14.56
CA ASN A 158 -3.00 5.11 13.30
C ASN A 158 -1.50 5.43 13.22
N VAL A 159 -0.84 5.71 14.34
CA VAL A 159 0.56 6.13 14.39
C VAL A 159 1.44 5.10 15.07
N ARG A 160 1.16 4.77 16.34
CA ARG A 160 1.96 3.82 17.10
C ARG A 160 1.94 2.43 16.48
N GLY A 161 0.77 1.96 16.01
CA GLY A 161 0.67 0.66 15.33
C GLY A 161 1.50 0.59 14.07
N MET A 162 1.51 1.64 13.25
CA MET A 162 2.38 1.75 12.08
C MET A 162 3.86 1.75 12.49
N PHE A 163 4.24 2.54 13.50
CA PHE A 163 5.59 2.54 14.04
C PHE A 163 6.01 1.16 14.51
N LEU A 164 5.18 0.45 15.27
CA LEU A 164 5.48 -0.89 15.78
C LEU A 164 5.67 -1.91 14.64
N MET A 165 4.81 -1.91 13.63
CA MET A 165 4.99 -2.76 12.46
C MET A 165 6.32 -2.49 11.76
N CYS A 166 6.66 -1.20 11.56
CA CYS A 166 7.94 -0.82 10.98
C CYS A 166 9.13 -1.23 11.89
N LYS A 167 9.01 -1.04 13.21
CA LYS A 167 10.04 -1.41 14.20
C LYS A 167 10.48 -2.87 14.07
N TYR A 168 9.52 -3.78 13.88
CA TYR A 168 9.81 -5.20 13.81
C TYR A 168 10.08 -5.70 12.38
N VAL A 169 9.57 -5.05 11.33
CA VAL A 169 9.78 -5.47 9.93
C VAL A 169 11.07 -4.90 9.34
N VAL A 170 11.41 -3.63 9.63
CA VAL A 170 12.56 -2.94 9.01
C VAL A 170 13.90 -3.66 9.23
N PRO A 171 14.22 -4.23 10.41
CA PRO A 171 15.48 -4.97 10.58
C PRO A 171 15.66 -6.08 9.54
N HIS A 172 14.61 -6.87 9.25
CA HIS A 172 14.65 -7.94 8.25
C HIS A 172 14.78 -7.41 6.83
N MET A 173 14.16 -6.25 6.51
CA MET A 173 14.34 -5.59 5.22
C MET A 173 15.77 -5.07 5.04
N ARG A 174 16.37 -4.48 6.09
CA ARG A 174 17.75 -3.98 6.07
C ARG A 174 18.76 -5.09 5.86
N GLU A 175 18.63 -6.22 6.57
CA GLU A 175 19.49 -7.39 6.40
C GLU A 175 19.50 -7.88 4.95
N ARG A 176 18.34 -7.85 4.29
CA ARG A 176 18.15 -8.27 2.90
C ARG A 176 18.46 -7.16 1.89
N ARG A 177 18.70 -5.92 2.34
CA ARG A 177 18.88 -4.72 1.51
C ARG A 177 17.76 -4.54 0.47
N TYR A 178 16.53 -4.80 0.90
CA TYR A 178 15.34 -4.63 0.08
C TYR A 178 14.10 -4.46 0.94
N GLY A 179 13.31 -3.43 0.63
CA GLY A 179 12.00 -3.22 1.26
C GLY A 179 11.17 -2.17 0.51
N LYS A 180 9.86 -2.36 0.56
CA LYS A 180 8.84 -1.41 0.08
C LYS A 180 7.86 -1.17 1.22
N ILE A 181 7.83 0.03 1.76
CA ILE A 181 6.90 0.42 2.83
C ILE A 181 5.93 1.45 2.26
N VAL A 182 4.64 1.14 2.36
CA VAL A 182 3.55 2.02 1.92
C VAL A 182 2.66 2.32 3.10
N ASN A 183 2.59 3.57 3.50
CA ASN A 183 1.81 4.04 4.64
C ASN A 183 0.53 4.73 4.16
N ILE A 184 -0.63 4.27 4.60
CA ILE A 184 -1.90 4.90 4.25
C ILE A 184 -2.16 6.08 5.20
N SER A 185 -1.94 7.30 4.68
CA SER A 185 -2.30 8.56 5.28
C SER A 185 -3.77 8.90 4.95
N SER A 186 -4.07 10.14 4.64
CA SER A 186 -5.38 10.64 4.18
C SER A 186 -5.21 12.04 3.60
N VAL A 187 -6.14 12.50 2.77
CA VAL A 187 -6.28 13.94 2.45
C VAL A 187 -6.46 14.76 3.73
N ASN A 188 -7.05 14.16 4.77
CA ASN A 188 -7.24 14.81 6.07
C ASN A 188 -5.91 15.07 6.84
N ALA A 189 -4.77 14.63 6.34
CA ALA A 189 -3.46 15.05 6.85
C ALA A 189 -3.12 16.53 6.53
N THR A 190 -3.84 17.15 5.59
CA THR A 190 -3.62 18.53 5.12
C THR A 190 -4.90 19.32 4.93
N LEU A 191 -6.03 18.65 4.82
CA LEU A 191 -7.36 19.26 4.67
C LEU A 191 -8.19 18.96 5.91
N ALA A 192 -9.15 19.85 6.21
CA ALA A 192 -10.09 19.68 7.32
C ALA A 192 -11.46 20.19 6.92
N ASP A 193 -12.49 19.64 7.54
CA ASP A 193 -13.87 20.04 7.36
C ASP A 193 -14.23 21.23 8.26
N LYS A 194 -15.06 22.13 7.77
CA LYS A 194 -15.59 23.27 8.55
C LYS A 194 -16.83 22.89 9.37
N VAL A 195 -17.51 21.81 8.97
CA VAL A 195 -18.78 21.38 9.53
C VAL A 195 -18.52 20.55 10.79
N PRO A 196 -19.07 20.94 11.98
CA PRO A 196 -18.78 20.26 13.24
C PRO A 196 -19.04 18.75 13.24
N GLU A 197 -20.09 18.31 12.55
CA GLU A 197 -20.47 16.89 12.43
C GLU A 197 -19.42 16.05 11.70
N LEU A 198 -18.53 16.70 10.96
CA LEU A 198 -17.44 16.08 10.20
C LEU A 198 -16.08 16.21 10.88
N TRP A 199 -15.98 16.87 12.02
CA TRP A 199 -14.72 17.06 12.72
C TRP A 199 -14.13 15.74 13.19
N ARG A 200 -12.81 15.61 13.02
CA ARG A 200 -12.01 14.43 13.36
C ARG A 200 -10.60 14.87 13.72
N HIS A 201 -10.48 15.76 14.71
CA HIS A 201 -9.20 16.42 15.00
C HIS A 201 -8.08 15.41 15.35
N ALA A 202 -8.38 14.34 16.13
CA ALA A 202 -7.41 13.29 16.40
C ALA A 202 -7.00 12.52 15.14
N TYR A 203 -7.94 12.29 14.23
CA TYR A 203 -7.65 11.64 12.95
C TYR A 203 -6.76 12.51 12.05
N ASN A 204 -7.08 13.82 11.91
CA ASN A 204 -6.24 14.77 11.17
C ASN A 204 -4.81 14.77 11.72
N ALA A 205 -4.64 14.90 13.04
CA ALA A 205 -3.34 14.89 13.70
C ALA A 205 -2.59 13.57 13.44
N SER A 206 -3.26 12.42 13.57
CA SER A 206 -2.66 11.10 13.36
C SER A 206 -2.20 10.91 11.90
N LYS A 207 -3.02 11.33 10.92
CA LYS A 207 -2.67 11.19 9.49
C LYS A 207 -1.58 12.17 9.04
N ALA A 208 -1.47 13.33 9.68
CA ALA A 208 -0.32 14.23 9.53
C ALA A 208 0.96 13.62 10.13
N ALA A 209 0.87 12.98 11.31
CA ALA A 209 2.00 12.28 11.92
C ALA A 209 2.53 11.12 11.06
N VAL A 210 1.64 10.39 10.37
CA VAL A 210 2.02 9.36 9.38
C VAL A 210 2.93 9.92 8.28
N LYS A 211 2.62 11.14 7.77
CA LYS A 211 3.49 11.80 6.77
C LYS A 211 4.86 12.11 7.34
N GLY A 212 4.92 12.65 8.56
CA GLY A 212 6.20 12.94 9.23
C GLY A 212 7.05 11.68 9.44
N LEU A 213 6.45 10.60 9.95
CA LEU A 213 7.12 9.31 10.11
C LEU A 213 7.63 8.76 8.76
N THR A 214 6.83 8.86 7.71
CA THR A 214 7.20 8.41 6.36
C THR A 214 8.44 9.16 5.86
N VAL A 215 8.48 10.49 5.96
CA VAL A 215 9.61 11.32 5.53
C VAL A 215 10.90 10.95 6.29
N GLY A 216 10.82 10.82 7.62
CA GLY A 216 11.95 10.43 8.45
C GLY A 216 12.51 9.06 8.06
N MET A 217 11.62 8.08 7.86
CA MET A 217 12.02 6.72 7.46
C MET A 217 12.57 6.67 6.03
N ALA A 218 11.98 7.40 5.09
CA ALA A 218 12.45 7.50 3.71
C ALA A 218 13.92 7.96 3.66
N ALA A 219 14.23 9.04 4.37
CA ALA A 219 15.61 9.56 4.46
C ALA A 219 16.59 8.56 5.12
N SER A 220 16.13 7.88 6.19
CA SER A 220 17.00 7.01 6.98
C SER A 220 17.32 5.68 6.30
N TYR A 221 16.40 5.11 5.49
CA TYR A 221 16.54 3.74 4.98
C TYR A 221 16.79 3.64 3.47
N ALA A 222 16.86 4.77 2.75
CA ALA A 222 17.15 4.77 1.32
C ALA A 222 18.49 4.08 0.98
N ALA A 223 19.53 4.29 1.79
CA ALA A 223 20.83 3.65 1.63
C ALA A 223 20.79 2.12 1.79
N ASP A 224 19.78 1.59 2.47
CA ASP A 224 19.52 0.16 2.63
C ASP A 224 18.64 -0.42 1.50
N ASN A 225 18.38 0.36 0.44
CA ASN A 225 17.49 -0.01 -0.68
C ASN A 225 16.05 -0.30 -0.19
N ILE A 226 15.59 0.48 0.79
CA ILE A 226 14.22 0.45 1.31
C ILE A 226 13.56 1.76 0.92
N THR A 227 12.47 1.70 0.17
CA THR A 227 11.66 2.89 -0.14
C THR A 227 10.48 2.99 0.81
N VAL A 228 10.19 4.21 1.27
CA VAL A 228 9.09 4.48 2.20
C VAL A 228 8.24 5.61 1.64
N ASN A 229 7.00 5.29 1.29
CA ASN A 229 6.08 6.24 0.67
C ASN A 229 4.76 6.29 1.44
N SER A 230 4.03 7.39 1.34
CA SER A 230 2.68 7.50 1.86
C SER A 230 1.67 7.83 0.76
N ILE A 231 0.48 7.26 0.88
CA ILE A 231 -0.66 7.57 0.04
C ILE A 231 -1.68 8.30 0.90
N GLY A 232 -2.22 9.42 0.42
CA GLY A 232 -3.30 10.17 1.06
C GLY A 232 -4.61 9.99 0.30
N PRO A 233 -5.38 8.90 0.52
CA PRO A 233 -6.64 8.69 -0.17
C PRO A 233 -7.65 9.80 0.14
N GLY A 234 -8.50 10.13 -0.84
CA GLY A 234 -9.76 10.82 -0.63
C GLY A 234 -10.82 9.89 -0.04
N LEU A 235 -12.08 10.13 -0.38
CA LEU A 235 -13.18 9.28 0.05
C LEU A 235 -13.24 8.01 -0.80
N PHE A 236 -13.20 6.87 -0.14
CA PHE A 236 -13.44 5.53 -0.70
C PHE A 236 -14.52 4.83 0.12
N GLU A 237 -15.30 3.98 -0.54
CA GLU A 237 -16.26 3.12 0.14
C GLU A 237 -15.54 2.06 0.98
N SER A 238 -15.87 2.01 2.26
CA SER A 238 -15.30 1.08 3.23
C SER A 238 -16.24 0.95 4.43
N GLU A 239 -16.04 -0.04 5.30
CA GLU A 239 -16.81 -0.14 6.56
C GLU A 239 -16.72 1.13 7.42
N MET A 240 -15.61 1.88 7.31
CA MET A 240 -15.41 3.14 8.05
C MET A 240 -16.31 4.25 7.51
N THR A 241 -16.62 4.26 6.24
CA THR A 241 -17.29 5.37 5.53
C THR A 241 -18.71 5.05 5.09
N GLU A 242 -19.02 3.79 4.79
CA GLU A 242 -20.31 3.32 4.26
C GLU A 242 -21.49 3.71 5.14
N ASN A 243 -21.39 3.44 6.45
CA ASN A 243 -22.46 3.71 7.40
C ASN A 243 -22.43 5.12 8.00
N THR A 244 -21.51 5.96 7.56
CA THR A 244 -21.32 7.34 8.00
C THR A 244 -21.46 8.30 6.83
N LEU A 245 -20.37 8.58 6.13
CA LEU A 245 -20.30 9.62 5.09
C LEU A 245 -21.17 9.33 3.87
N PHE A 246 -21.19 8.08 3.40
CA PHE A 246 -21.98 7.69 2.21
C PHE A 246 -23.51 7.74 2.43
N ARG A 247 -23.98 7.73 3.67
CA ARG A 247 -25.41 7.86 3.99
C ARG A 247 -25.88 9.31 4.13
N HIS A 248 -24.95 10.28 4.17
CA HIS A 248 -25.28 11.70 4.25
C HIS A 248 -25.37 12.31 2.85
N GLU A 249 -26.58 12.40 2.30
CA GLU A 249 -26.80 12.91 0.94
C GLU A 249 -26.22 14.31 0.74
N ALA A 250 -26.43 15.23 1.68
CA ALA A 250 -25.87 16.58 1.62
C ALA A 250 -24.33 16.58 1.63
N PHE A 251 -23.71 15.66 2.39
CA PHE A 251 -22.25 15.51 2.36
C PHE A 251 -21.78 14.99 1.00
N MET A 252 -22.45 14.00 0.42
CA MET A 252 -22.08 13.44 -0.89
C MET A 252 -22.21 14.49 -2.00
N GLN A 253 -23.28 15.28 -2.02
CA GLN A 253 -23.44 16.37 -2.98
C GLN A 253 -22.35 17.43 -2.84
N MET A 254 -22.00 17.81 -1.60
CA MET A 254 -20.90 18.74 -1.33
C MET A 254 -19.56 18.12 -1.79
N TYR A 255 -19.30 16.86 -1.46
CA TYR A 255 -18.08 16.16 -1.83
C TYR A 255 -17.89 16.09 -3.35
N ASP A 256 -18.94 15.73 -4.08
CA ASP A 256 -18.93 15.66 -5.55
C ASP A 256 -18.69 17.04 -6.18
N THR A 257 -19.20 18.10 -5.57
CA THR A 257 -18.98 19.48 -6.02
C THR A 257 -17.53 19.95 -5.80
N LEU A 258 -16.93 19.57 -4.66
CA LEU A 258 -15.59 20.03 -4.27
C LEU A 258 -14.47 19.15 -4.80
N THR A 259 -14.77 17.89 -5.10
CA THR A 259 -13.78 16.94 -5.59
C THR A 259 -13.62 17.08 -7.11
N PRO A 260 -12.39 17.25 -7.64
CA PRO A 260 -12.18 17.42 -9.08
C PRO A 260 -12.73 16.28 -9.95
N ALA A 261 -12.78 15.05 -9.42
CA ALA A 261 -13.36 13.90 -10.10
C ALA A 261 -14.89 13.84 -10.01
N SER A 262 -15.50 14.73 -9.22
CA SER A 262 -16.95 14.79 -8.94
C SER A 262 -17.55 13.45 -8.51
N ARG A 263 -16.78 12.63 -7.79
CA ARG A 263 -17.21 11.36 -7.22
C ARG A 263 -16.18 10.83 -6.21
N PRO A 264 -16.57 9.94 -5.30
CA PRO A 264 -15.63 9.12 -4.52
C PRO A 264 -14.81 8.17 -5.42
N GLY A 265 -13.71 7.67 -4.86
CA GLY A 265 -12.97 6.58 -5.46
C GLY A 265 -13.76 5.27 -5.41
N ALA A 266 -13.82 4.55 -6.53
CA ALA A 266 -14.44 3.24 -6.60
C ALA A 266 -13.55 2.16 -5.95
N LYS A 267 -14.16 1.04 -5.58
CA LYS A 267 -13.46 -0.12 -5.03
C LYS A 267 -12.35 -0.58 -5.99
N GLY A 268 -11.12 -0.71 -5.45
CA GLY A 268 -9.96 -1.13 -6.21
C GLY A 268 -9.22 -0.03 -6.96
N GLU A 269 -9.75 1.19 -7.12
CA GLU A 269 -9.06 2.28 -7.84
C GLU A 269 -7.76 2.74 -7.15
N LEU A 270 -7.60 2.51 -5.85
CA LEU A 270 -6.37 2.79 -5.14
C LEU A 270 -5.26 1.75 -5.42
N ASN A 271 -5.63 0.54 -5.87
CA ASN A 271 -4.70 -0.57 -6.03
C ASN A 271 -3.56 -0.27 -7.01
N GLY A 272 -3.82 0.49 -8.07
CA GLY A 272 -2.78 0.90 -9.02
C GLY A 272 -1.65 1.68 -8.36
N THR A 273 -1.97 2.64 -7.48
CA THR A 273 -0.99 3.43 -6.73
C THR A 273 -0.27 2.57 -5.68
N ILE A 274 -0.99 1.67 -4.99
CA ILE A 274 -0.41 0.74 -4.02
C ILE A 274 0.59 -0.19 -4.72
N LEU A 275 0.23 -0.79 -5.85
CA LEU A 275 1.11 -1.65 -6.64
C LEU A 275 2.33 -0.89 -7.17
N TYR A 276 2.16 0.35 -7.63
CA TYR A 276 3.27 1.20 -8.06
C TYR A 276 4.31 1.35 -6.96
N PHE A 277 3.93 1.79 -5.77
CA PHE A 277 4.86 1.98 -4.66
C PHE A 277 5.44 0.66 -4.11
N SER A 278 4.79 -0.46 -4.35
CA SER A 278 5.19 -1.79 -3.87
C SER A 278 6.07 -2.57 -4.85
N SER A 279 6.25 -2.09 -6.06
CA SER A 279 6.92 -2.80 -7.16
C SER A 279 8.24 -2.15 -7.59
N GLN A 280 8.89 -2.74 -8.58
CA GLN A 280 10.10 -2.18 -9.19
C GLN A 280 9.82 -0.91 -10.01
N ALA A 281 8.56 -0.65 -10.37
CA ALA A 281 8.16 0.56 -11.08
C ALA A 281 8.47 1.85 -10.29
N SER A 282 8.56 1.74 -8.95
CA SER A 282 8.92 2.84 -8.05
C SER A 282 10.30 2.67 -7.40
N SER A 283 11.26 2.05 -8.07
CA SER A 283 12.58 1.74 -7.47
C SER A 283 13.37 2.99 -7.04
N TYR A 284 13.08 4.15 -7.60
CA TYR A 284 13.72 5.44 -7.29
C TYR A 284 12.77 6.43 -6.59
N VAL A 285 11.63 5.95 -6.09
CA VAL A 285 10.62 6.81 -5.43
C VAL A 285 10.56 6.49 -3.94
N THR A 286 10.94 7.47 -3.15
CA THR A 286 10.90 7.38 -1.68
C THR A 286 10.69 8.75 -1.05
#